data_1984ff2ec3e65e37404e82af26cb32ff
#
_entry.id   1984ff2ec3e65e37404e82af26cb32ff
#
_cell.length_a   1.000
_cell.length_b   1.000
_cell.length_c   1.000
_cell.angle_alpha   90.00
_cell.angle_beta   90.00
_cell.angle_gamma   90.00
#
_symmetry.space_group_name_H-M   'P 1'
#
loop_
_entity.id
_entity.type
_entity.pdbx_description
1 polymer ?
#
loop_
_entity_poly.entity_id
_entity_poly.type
_entity_poly.pdbx_seq_one_letter_code
_entity_poly.pdbx_strand_id
1 'polypeptide(L)'
;MNRDAVVPIHKMICELESQGVVSKTHSPFNSPIWPVRKSDREWRLIVDNRGLNEVTPPLSAALLDMLELQYDLESKAAKWYATIDIANAFFSIPLATECRPQFAFTWRDVQYTWKRLPQGWKHSPIICHGLIQAVLENGEAPEQLQYIDDIIVWGNTAMEVFEKGEKIIQILLEAGFAIKKSKVKGPA
;
A
#
# COMPACT_ATOMS: atom_id res chain seq x y z
N MET A 1 2.56 26.88 -7.40
CA MET A 1 3.10 25.90 -6.43
C MET A 1 3.83 26.67 -5.33
N ASN A 2 3.64 26.28 -4.07
CA ASN A 2 4.31 26.91 -2.93
C ASN A 2 5.83 26.69 -3.05
N ARG A 3 6.63 27.76 -2.93
CA ARG A 3 8.10 27.69 -3.05
C ARG A 3 8.71 26.72 -2.03
N ASP A 4 8.14 26.62 -0.85
CA ASP A 4 8.61 25.74 0.22
C ASP A 4 8.44 24.24 -0.08
N ALA A 5 7.54 23.89 -1.00
CA ALA A 5 7.29 22.52 -1.41
C ALA A 5 8.24 22.01 -2.50
N VAL A 6 8.89 22.90 -3.24
CA VAL A 6 9.67 22.54 -4.45
C VAL A 6 10.82 21.59 -4.12
N VAL A 7 11.64 21.92 -3.13
CA VAL A 7 12.81 21.11 -2.76
C VAL A 7 12.40 19.74 -2.21
N PRO A 8 11.48 19.65 -1.25
CA PRO A 8 11.02 18.36 -0.75
C PRO A 8 10.39 17.46 -1.82
N ILE A 9 9.57 18.02 -2.71
CA ILE A 9 8.93 17.25 -3.79
C ILE A 9 9.95 16.78 -4.81
N HIS A 10 10.90 17.63 -5.18
CA HIS A 10 11.98 17.23 -6.09
C HIS A 10 12.78 16.05 -5.51
N LYS A 11 13.15 16.14 -4.24
CA LYS A 11 13.85 15.06 -3.54
C LYS A 11 13.04 13.76 -3.56
N MET A 12 11.73 13.82 -3.26
CA MET A 12 10.84 12.65 -3.32
C MET A 12 10.82 11.99 -4.70
N ILE A 13 10.68 12.78 -5.76
CA ILE A 13 10.63 12.24 -7.13
C ILE A 13 11.96 11.60 -7.50
N CYS A 14 13.09 12.21 -7.14
CA CYS A 14 14.40 11.62 -7.35
C CYS A 14 14.58 10.31 -6.59
N GLU A 15 14.10 10.23 -5.36
CA GLU A 15 14.12 9.00 -4.56
C GLU A 15 13.25 7.90 -5.20
N LEU A 16 12.03 8.23 -5.62
CA LEU A 16 11.14 7.28 -6.30
C LEU A 16 11.74 6.78 -7.63
N GLU A 17 12.41 7.66 -8.37
CA GLU A 17 13.11 7.28 -9.61
C GLU A 17 14.28 6.35 -9.31
N SER A 18 15.10 6.67 -8.32
CA SER A 18 16.25 5.83 -7.92
C SER A 18 15.83 4.46 -7.40
N GLN A 19 14.68 4.37 -6.75
CA GLN A 19 14.09 3.11 -6.27
C GLN A 19 13.36 2.32 -7.37
N GLY A 20 13.26 2.85 -8.59
CA GLY A 20 12.54 2.20 -9.69
C GLY A 20 11.01 2.22 -9.56
N VAL A 21 10.46 3.10 -8.74
CA VAL A 21 9.00 3.27 -8.56
C VAL A 21 8.41 4.12 -9.67
N VAL A 22 9.12 5.16 -10.11
CA VAL A 22 8.76 5.98 -11.26
C VAL A 22 9.91 6.03 -12.26
N SER A 23 9.60 6.37 -13.50
CA SER A 23 10.60 6.59 -14.56
C SER A 23 10.16 7.73 -15.48
N LYS A 24 11.13 8.36 -16.13
CA LYS A 24 10.87 9.34 -17.17
C LYS A 24 10.14 8.69 -18.34
N THR A 25 9.22 9.42 -18.95
CA THR A 25 8.40 8.93 -20.05
C THR A 25 8.00 10.05 -21.01
N HIS A 26 7.46 9.65 -22.14
CA HIS A 26 6.68 10.50 -23.05
C HIS A 26 5.33 9.85 -23.23
N SER A 27 4.28 10.47 -22.71
CA SER A 27 2.92 9.94 -22.74
C SER A 27 1.93 11.02 -23.15
N PRO A 28 0.87 10.66 -23.91
CA PRO A 28 -0.22 11.58 -24.20
C PRO A 28 -1.10 11.87 -22.98
N PHE A 29 -0.98 11.08 -21.92
CA PHE A 29 -1.73 11.26 -20.67
C PHE A 29 -0.91 12.07 -19.67
N ASN A 30 -1.57 12.83 -18.83
CA ASN A 30 -0.92 13.58 -17.76
C ASN A 30 -1.91 13.90 -16.64
N SER A 31 -1.60 13.51 -15.43
CA SER A 31 -2.41 13.83 -14.25
C SER A 31 -1.77 14.98 -13.46
N PRO A 32 -2.59 15.90 -12.92
CA PRO A 32 -2.08 16.97 -12.06
C PRO A 32 -1.44 16.43 -10.79
N ILE A 33 -0.47 17.16 -10.25
CA ILE A 33 0.17 16.84 -8.98
C ILE A 33 -0.02 17.97 -7.97
N TRP A 34 -0.17 17.59 -6.70
CA TRP A 34 -0.36 18.52 -5.60
C TRP A 34 0.57 18.18 -4.44
N PRO A 35 1.37 19.14 -3.97
CA PRO A 35 2.09 18.97 -2.73
C PRO A 35 1.14 19.20 -1.55
N VAL A 36 1.09 18.26 -0.63
CA VAL A 36 0.33 18.37 0.61
C VAL A 36 1.27 18.25 1.79
N ARG A 37 1.08 19.12 2.78
CA ARG A 37 1.83 19.07 4.03
C ARG A 37 1.06 18.25 5.05
N LYS A 38 1.71 17.22 5.58
CA LYS A 38 1.15 16.41 6.67
C LYS A 38 1.18 17.15 8.00
N SER A 39 0.43 16.64 8.99
CA SER A 39 0.42 17.17 10.36
C SER A 39 1.79 17.15 11.05
N ASP A 40 2.65 16.20 10.69
CA ASP A 40 4.05 16.07 11.14
C ASP A 40 5.04 17.00 10.42
N ARG A 41 4.51 17.93 9.59
CA ARG A 41 5.25 18.87 8.74
C ARG A 41 5.97 18.25 7.55
N GLU A 42 5.90 16.96 7.32
CA GLU A 42 6.42 16.33 6.12
C GLU A 42 5.58 16.65 4.88
N TRP A 43 6.24 16.75 3.73
CA TRP A 43 5.56 16.92 2.46
C TRP A 43 5.19 15.58 1.85
N ARG A 44 4.03 15.53 1.21
CA ARG A 44 3.56 14.39 0.44
C ARG A 44 3.20 14.84 -0.97
N LEU A 45 3.65 14.08 -1.97
CA LEU A 45 3.21 14.23 -3.34
C LEU A 45 1.91 13.48 -3.54
N ILE A 46 0.89 14.16 -4.04
CA ILE A 46 -0.36 13.55 -4.47
C ILE A 46 -0.49 13.74 -5.96
N VAL A 47 -0.69 12.63 -6.68
CA VAL A 47 -1.06 12.63 -8.09
C VAL A 47 -2.58 12.54 -8.17
N ASP A 48 -3.21 13.48 -8.87
CA ASP A 48 -4.66 13.53 -9.00
C ASP A 48 -5.15 12.58 -10.10
N ASN A 49 -5.51 11.39 -9.70
CA ASN A 49 -6.04 10.37 -10.60
C ASN A 49 -7.58 10.37 -10.72
N ARG A 50 -8.27 11.41 -10.25
CA ARG A 50 -9.75 11.46 -10.32
C ARG A 50 -10.26 11.28 -11.73
N GLY A 51 -9.71 11.99 -12.70
CA GLY A 51 -10.09 11.85 -14.11
C GLY A 51 -9.87 10.45 -14.65
N LEU A 52 -8.74 9.82 -14.32
CA LEU A 52 -8.48 8.42 -14.67
C LEU A 52 -9.45 7.47 -13.97
N ASN A 53 -9.72 7.69 -12.69
CA ASN A 53 -10.63 6.86 -11.90
C ASN A 53 -12.08 6.90 -12.44
N GLU A 54 -12.51 8.03 -12.98
CA GLU A 54 -13.85 8.18 -13.57
C GLU A 54 -14.03 7.31 -14.81
N VAL A 55 -13.01 7.20 -15.66
CA VAL A 55 -13.06 6.41 -16.89
C VAL A 55 -12.62 4.96 -16.70
N THR A 56 -12.06 4.62 -15.55
CA THR A 56 -11.64 3.26 -15.25
C THR A 56 -12.84 2.41 -14.84
N PRO A 57 -13.08 1.25 -15.49
CA PRO A 57 -14.18 0.36 -15.10
C PRO A 57 -14.05 -0.10 -13.64
N PRO A 58 -15.17 -0.31 -12.93
CA PRO A 58 -15.12 -0.81 -11.57
C PRO A 58 -14.55 -2.23 -11.51
N LEU A 59 -13.73 -2.49 -10.51
CA LEU A 59 -13.23 -3.82 -10.18
C LEU A 59 -13.95 -4.27 -8.90
N SER A 60 -14.63 -5.40 -8.98
CA SER A 60 -15.38 -5.95 -7.86
C SER A 60 -14.47 -6.76 -6.94
N ALA A 61 -14.31 -6.33 -5.69
CA ALA A 61 -13.73 -7.14 -4.62
C ALA A 61 -14.28 -6.67 -3.28
N ALA A 62 -14.54 -7.62 -2.39
CA ALA A 62 -14.91 -7.31 -1.02
C ALA A 62 -13.66 -6.93 -0.22
N LEU A 63 -13.58 -5.67 0.20
CA LEU A 63 -12.63 -5.22 1.21
C LEU A 63 -13.36 -5.12 2.55
N LEU A 64 -12.73 -5.63 3.62
CA LEU A 64 -13.24 -5.44 4.96
C LEU A 64 -13.31 -3.96 5.33
N ASP A 65 -14.46 -3.50 5.80
CA ASP A 65 -14.56 -2.21 6.46
C ASP A 65 -14.23 -2.31 7.95
N MET A 66 -14.14 -1.17 8.64
CA MET A 66 -13.77 -1.16 10.07
C MET A 66 -14.80 -1.88 10.94
N LEU A 67 -16.08 -1.82 10.62
CA LEU A 67 -17.15 -2.46 11.38
C LEU A 67 -17.12 -3.99 11.21
N GLU A 68 -16.92 -4.46 9.97
CA GLU A 68 -16.76 -5.89 9.69
C GLU A 68 -15.54 -6.47 10.38
N LEU A 69 -14.40 -5.75 10.35
CA LEU A 69 -13.20 -6.13 11.06
C LEU A 69 -13.43 -6.24 12.56
N GLN A 70 -14.07 -5.24 13.16
CA GLN A 70 -14.37 -5.22 14.59
C GLN A 70 -15.28 -6.38 14.99
N TYR A 71 -16.33 -6.63 14.22
CA TYR A 71 -17.24 -7.76 14.44
C TYR A 71 -16.50 -9.10 14.35
N ASP A 72 -15.67 -9.28 13.33
CA ASP A 72 -14.91 -10.51 13.15
C ASP A 72 -13.91 -10.74 14.30
N LEU A 73 -13.22 -9.71 14.75
CA LEU A 73 -12.30 -9.81 15.88
C LEU A 73 -13.02 -10.13 17.20
N GLU A 74 -14.17 -9.53 17.44
CA GLU A 74 -15.01 -9.83 18.62
C GLU A 74 -15.54 -11.27 18.58
N SER A 75 -15.93 -11.77 17.40
CA SER A 75 -16.42 -13.14 17.24
C SER A 75 -15.36 -14.20 17.50
N LYS A 76 -14.08 -13.88 17.33
CA LYS A 76 -12.96 -14.82 17.60
C LYS A 76 -12.66 -15.01 19.07
N ALA A 77 -13.20 -14.13 19.95
CA ALA A 77 -12.98 -14.17 21.39
C ALA A 77 -11.50 -14.27 21.79
N ALA A 78 -10.62 -13.72 20.97
CA ALA A 78 -9.18 -13.80 21.19
C ALA A 78 -8.71 -12.82 22.27
N LYS A 79 -7.74 -13.23 23.08
CA LYS A 79 -7.17 -12.42 24.13
C LYS A 79 -5.93 -11.64 23.68
N TRP A 80 -5.24 -12.14 22.68
CA TRP A 80 -4.01 -11.58 22.14
C TRP A 80 -4.10 -11.34 20.64
N TYR A 81 -3.51 -10.24 20.19
CA TYR A 81 -3.47 -9.85 18.78
C TYR A 81 -2.06 -9.47 18.38
N ALA A 82 -1.70 -9.71 17.13
CA ALA A 82 -0.59 -9.05 16.47
C ALA A 82 -1.08 -8.28 15.26
N THR A 83 -0.55 -7.09 15.07
CA THR A 83 -0.75 -6.29 13.88
C THR A 83 0.57 -6.17 13.13
N ILE A 84 0.53 -6.42 11.82
CA ILE A 84 1.68 -6.36 10.93
C ILE A 84 1.39 -5.29 9.88
N ASP A 85 2.19 -4.22 9.88
CA ASP A 85 2.08 -3.11 8.94
C ASP A 85 3.10 -3.29 7.81
N ILE A 86 2.61 -3.40 6.59
CA ILE A 86 3.44 -3.58 5.39
C ILE A 86 3.92 -2.21 4.91
N ALA A 87 5.23 -2.08 4.71
CA ALA A 87 5.82 -0.85 4.23
C ALA A 87 5.60 -0.68 2.72
N ASN A 88 5.00 0.44 2.31
CA ASN A 88 4.86 0.83 0.92
C ASN A 88 4.39 -0.33 0.03
N ALA A 89 3.33 -1.02 0.45
CA ALA A 89 2.86 -2.25 -0.20
C ALA A 89 2.64 -2.08 -1.71
N PHE A 90 2.06 -0.96 -2.14
CA PHE A 90 1.83 -0.68 -3.57
C PHE A 90 3.13 -0.63 -4.37
N PHE A 91 4.19 -0.07 -3.80
CA PHE A 91 5.49 0.07 -4.47
C PHE A 91 6.25 -1.25 -4.59
N SER A 92 5.81 -2.29 -3.91
CA SER A 92 6.32 -3.65 -4.06
C SER A 92 5.71 -4.39 -5.26
N ILE A 93 4.64 -3.87 -5.83
CA ILE A 93 3.87 -4.51 -6.89
C ILE A 93 4.19 -3.86 -8.24
N PRO A 94 4.80 -4.59 -9.19
CA PRO A 94 5.11 -4.05 -10.50
C PRO A 94 3.83 -3.83 -11.33
N LEU A 95 3.81 -2.73 -12.06
CA LEU A 95 2.74 -2.39 -12.99
C LEU A 95 3.12 -2.85 -14.39
N ALA A 96 2.20 -3.51 -15.09
CA ALA A 96 2.43 -3.96 -16.46
C ALA A 96 2.82 -2.78 -17.38
N THR A 97 3.78 -3.01 -18.25
CA THR A 97 4.35 -1.96 -19.12
C THR A 97 3.27 -1.25 -19.97
N GLU A 98 2.30 -2.01 -20.46
CA GLU A 98 1.19 -1.52 -21.28
C GLU A 98 0.26 -0.56 -20.53
N CYS A 99 0.18 -0.70 -19.21
CA CYS A 99 -0.67 0.14 -18.35
C CYS A 99 0.00 1.44 -17.91
N ARG A 100 1.32 1.54 -17.99
CA ARG A 100 2.09 2.67 -17.43
C ARG A 100 1.79 4.03 -18.05
N PRO A 101 1.58 4.17 -19.37
CA PRO A 101 1.37 5.49 -19.97
C PRO A 101 0.22 6.29 -19.38
N GLN A 102 -0.86 5.65 -18.93
CA GLN A 102 -2.03 6.33 -18.35
C GLN A 102 -1.77 6.95 -16.98
N PHE A 103 -0.68 6.59 -16.30
CA PHE A 103 -0.34 7.08 -14.96
C PHE A 103 0.71 8.19 -14.97
N ALA A 104 0.93 8.84 -16.12
CA ALA A 104 1.94 9.87 -16.25
C ALA A 104 1.57 11.16 -15.51
N PHE A 105 2.57 11.83 -15.00
CA PHE A 105 2.49 13.15 -14.39
C PHE A 105 3.74 13.96 -14.74
N THR A 106 3.66 15.28 -14.64
CA THR A 106 4.77 16.18 -14.99
C THR A 106 5.28 16.92 -13.76
N TRP A 107 6.60 16.93 -13.60
CA TRP A 107 7.31 17.73 -12.63
C TRP A 107 8.43 18.49 -13.31
N ARG A 108 8.40 19.84 -13.23
CA ARG A 108 9.42 20.75 -13.79
C ARG A 108 9.79 20.42 -15.24
N ASP A 109 8.77 20.39 -16.08
CA ASP A 109 8.86 20.09 -17.54
C ASP A 109 9.36 18.68 -17.88
N VAL A 110 9.51 17.79 -16.92
CA VAL A 110 9.84 16.38 -17.11
C VAL A 110 8.62 15.53 -16.79
N GLN A 111 8.27 14.66 -17.71
CA GLN A 111 7.17 13.73 -17.52
C GLN A 111 7.69 12.40 -16.96
N TYR A 112 6.99 11.92 -15.94
CA TYR A 112 7.24 10.65 -15.27
C TYR A 112 6.01 9.76 -15.35
N THR A 113 6.21 8.46 -15.21
CA THR A 113 5.11 7.52 -15.00
C THR A 113 5.47 6.50 -13.93
N TRP A 114 4.44 5.87 -13.37
CA TRP A 114 4.59 4.84 -12.36
C TRP A 114 5.00 3.51 -12.99
N LYS A 115 5.98 2.85 -12.41
CA LYS A 115 6.40 1.48 -12.72
C LYS A 115 5.86 0.47 -11.70
N ARG A 116 5.39 0.97 -10.59
CA ARG A 116 4.79 0.22 -9.48
C ARG A 116 3.36 0.71 -9.29
N LEU A 117 2.56 -0.07 -8.57
CA LEU A 117 1.15 0.22 -8.34
C LEU A 117 0.99 1.63 -7.74
N PRO A 118 0.28 2.56 -8.42
CA PRO A 118 0.26 3.95 -8.00
C PRO A 118 -0.68 4.20 -6.83
N GLN A 119 -0.29 5.14 -5.96
CA GLN A 119 -1.18 5.65 -4.92
C GLN A 119 -2.25 6.55 -5.56
N GLY A 120 -3.50 6.40 -5.10
CA GLY A 120 -4.64 7.18 -5.58
C GLY A 120 -5.38 6.60 -6.79
N TRP A 121 -4.87 5.56 -7.44
CA TRP A 121 -5.64 4.82 -8.42
C TRP A 121 -6.65 3.90 -7.73
N LYS A 122 -7.90 3.93 -8.18
CA LYS A 122 -8.99 3.23 -7.48
C LYS A 122 -8.84 1.71 -7.41
N HIS A 123 -8.09 1.11 -8.34
CA HIS A 123 -7.83 -0.34 -8.33
C HIS A 123 -6.66 -0.75 -7.45
N SER A 124 -5.78 0.17 -7.07
CA SER A 124 -4.57 -0.17 -6.30
C SER A 124 -4.85 -0.88 -4.98
N PRO A 125 -5.81 -0.45 -4.14
CA PRO A 125 -6.13 -1.17 -2.90
C PRO A 125 -6.63 -2.59 -3.14
N ILE A 126 -7.49 -2.78 -4.14
CA ILE A 126 -8.10 -4.07 -4.47
C ILE A 126 -7.05 -5.04 -5.00
N ILE A 127 -6.20 -4.60 -5.92
CA ILE A 127 -5.12 -5.42 -6.50
C ILE A 127 -4.11 -5.80 -5.40
N CYS A 128 -3.71 -4.85 -4.57
CA CYS A 128 -2.77 -5.09 -3.48
C CYS A 128 -3.33 -6.11 -2.48
N HIS A 129 -4.58 -5.93 -2.06
CA HIS A 129 -5.26 -6.86 -1.15
C HIS A 129 -5.31 -8.28 -1.73
N GLY A 130 -5.71 -8.44 -2.98
CA GLY A 130 -5.80 -9.73 -3.65
C GLY A 130 -4.44 -10.43 -3.80
N LEU A 131 -3.39 -9.68 -4.11
CA LEU A 131 -2.03 -10.23 -4.22
C LEU A 131 -1.46 -10.66 -2.88
N ILE A 132 -1.66 -9.87 -1.82
CA ILE A 132 -1.25 -10.26 -0.47
C ILE A 132 -2.01 -11.50 -0.01
N GLN A 133 -3.30 -11.57 -0.26
CA GLN A 133 -4.11 -12.75 0.04
C GLN A 133 -3.57 -13.99 -0.66
N ALA A 134 -3.28 -13.91 -1.95
CA ALA A 134 -2.73 -15.03 -2.72
C ALA A 134 -1.35 -15.47 -2.19
N VAL A 135 -0.48 -14.53 -1.83
CA VAL A 135 0.83 -14.82 -1.24
C VAL A 135 0.70 -15.55 0.09
N LEU A 136 -0.23 -15.11 0.94
CA LEU A 136 -0.47 -15.74 2.25
C LEU A 136 -1.08 -17.14 2.11
N GLU A 137 -2.02 -17.33 1.19
CA GLU A 137 -2.61 -18.64 0.89
C GLU A 137 -1.56 -19.61 0.34
N ASN A 138 -0.75 -19.20 -0.62
CA ASN A 138 0.31 -20.02 -1.20
C ASN A 138 1.39 -20.39 -0.17
N GLY A 139 1.65 -19.53 0.78
CA GLY A 139 2.59 -19.76 1.88
C GLY A 139 1.99 -20.56 3.05
N GLU A 140 0.74 -20.98 2.94
CA GLU A 140 0.02 -21.68 4.02
C GLU A 140 0.05 -20.89 5.33
N ALA A 141 -0.19 -19.58 5.24
CA ALA A 141 -0.20 -18.70 6.40
C ALA A 141 -1.29 -19.09 7.41
N PRO A 142 -1.06 -18.86 8.72
CA PRO A 142 -2.11 -18.98 9.74
C PRO A 142 -3.31 -18.08 9.40
N GLU A 143 -4.47 -18.40 9.95
CA GLU A 143 -5.67 -17.60 9.79
C GLU A 143 -5.40 -16.14 10.20
N GLN A 144 -5.75 -15.21 9.32
CA GLN A 144 -5.51 -13.78 9.49
C GLN A 144 -6.63 -12.96 8.85
N LEU A 145 -6.70 -11.68 9.23
CA LEU A 145 -7.55 -10.68 8.59
C LEU A 145 -6.67 -9.58 7.99
N GLN A 146 -7.01 -9.14 6.79
CA GLN A 146 -6.38 -8.01 6.15
C GLN A 146 -7.29 -6.78 6.27
N TYR A 147 -6.72 -5.66 6.73
CA TYR A 147 -7.39 -4.37 6.78
C TYR A 147 -6.46 -3.27 6.27
N ILE A 148 -6.77 -2.73 5.09
CA ILE A 148 -5.94 -1.71 4.40
C ILE A 148 -4.49 -2.21 4.27
N ASP A 149 -3.54 -1.59 4.97
CA ASP A 149 -2.11 -1.94 4.96
C ASP A 149 -1.71 -2.86 6.12
N ASP A 150 -2.67 -3.28 6.94
CA ASP A 150 -2.44 -4.08 8.12
C ASP A 150 -2.92 -5.53 7.96
N ILE A 151 -2.15 -6.44 8.53
CA ILE A 151 -2.56 -7.82 8.72
C ILE A 151 -2.72 -8.08 10.21
N ILE A 152 -3.81 -8.70 10.60
CA ILE A 152 -4.15 -8.98 12.00
C ILE A 152 -4.22 -10.47 12.21
N VAL A 153 -3.48 -10.96 13.19
CA VAL A 153 -3.55 -12.32 13.69
C VAL A 153 -3.94 -12.31 15.17
N TRP A 154 -4.52 -13.39 15.64
CA TRP A 154 -5.03 -13.53 17.00
C TRP A 154 -4.72 -14.90 17.57
N GLY A 155 -4.81 -15.01 18.88
CA GLY A 155 -4.56 -16.24 19.62
C GLY A 155 -4.87 -16.12 21.10
N ASN A 156 -4.68 -17.21 21.81
CA ASN A 156 -4.98 -17.30 23.25
C ASN A 156 -3.78 -16.91 24.12
N THR A 157 -2.58 -16.91 23.57
CA THR A 157 -1.33 -16.54 24.27
C THR A 157 -0.49 -15.60 23.43
N ALA A 158 0.36 -14.81 24.09
CA ALA A 158 1.30 -13.93 23.41
C ALA A 158 2.27 -14.71 22.52
N MET A 159 2.75 -15.87 22.98
CA MET A 159 3.68 -16.70 22.22
C MET A 159 3.04 -17.26 20.93
N GLU A 160 1.81 -17.73 21.01
CA GLU A 160 1.06 -18.22 19.84
C GLU A 160 0.93 -17.12 18.76
N VAL A 161 0.54 -15.92 19.18
CA VAL A 161 0.37 -14.78 18.28
C VAL A 161 1.70 -14.32 17.70
N PHE A 162 2.76 -14.33 18.50
CA PHE A 162 4.11 -14.01 18.05
C PHE A 162 4.58 -15.00 16.97
N GLU A 163 4.42 -16.29 17.16
CA GLU A 163 4.80 -17.33 16.20
C GLU A 163 4.00 -17.23 14.88
N LYS A 164 2.70 -17.00 14.97
CA LYS A 164 1.84 -16.75 13.80
C LYS A 164 2.28 -15.51 13.02
N GLY A 165 2.58 -14.42 13.73
CA GLY A 165 3.07 -13.19 13.14
C GLY A 165 4.41 -13.35 12.44
N GLU A 166 5.35 -14.06 13.07
CA GLU A 166 6.67 -14.38 12.49
C GLU A 166 6.54 -15.17 11.18
N LYS A 167 5.67 -16.17 11.14
CA LYS A 167 5.43 -16.96 9.92
C LYS A 167 4.88 -16.09 8.80
N ILE A 168 3.92 -15.23 9.08
CA ILE A 168 3.35 -14.30 8.10
C ILE A 168 4.41 -13.32 7.59
N ILE A 169 5.21 -12.74 8.48
CA ILE A 169 6.31 -11.83 8.11
C ILE A 169 7.29 -12.52 7.17
N GLN A 170 7.68 -13.76 7.47
CA GLN A 170 8.60 -14.51 6.63
C GLN A 170 8.01 -14.75 5.22
N ILE A 171 6.75 -15.15 5.13
CA ILE A 171 6.04 -15.35 3.85
C ILE A 171 6.05 -14.06 3.03
N LEU A 172 5.73 -12.93 3.65
CA LEU A 172 5.69 -11.62 2.99
C LEU A 172 7.08 -11.17 2.52
N LEU A 173 8.11 -11.34 3.35
CA LEU A 173 9.48 -10.98 2.99
C LEU A 173 9.99 -11.82 1.80
N GLU A 174 9.73 -13.11 1.80
CA GLU A 174 10.08 -14.01 0.68
C GLU A 174 9.36 -13.63 -0.62
N ALA A 175 8.16 -13.08 -0.53
CA ALA A 175 7.39 -12.58 -1.68
C ALA A 175 7.81 -11.18 -2.16
N GLY A 176 8.76 -10.52 -1.48
CA GLY A 176 9.28 -9.21 -1.86
C GLY A 176 8.62 -8.01 -1.16
N PHE A 177 7.74 -8.23 -0.19
CA PHE A 177 7.19 -7.16 0.65
C PHE A 177 8.13 -6.82 1.80
N ALA A 178 8.13 -5.56 2.22
CA ALA A 178 8.84 -5.10 3.40
C ALA A 178 7.88 -4.84 4.57
N ILE A 179 8.35 -5.06 5.78
CA ILE A 179 7.55 -4.83 6.98
C ILE A 179 7.98 -3.51 7.63
N LYS A 180 7.02 -2.62 7.84
CA LYS A 180 7.26 -1.34 8.51
C LYS A 180 7.25 -1.52 10.03
N LYS A 181 6.28 -2.27 10.55
CA LYS A 181 6.05 -2.42 11.97
C LYS A 181 5.25 -3.67 12.27
N SER A 182 5.59 -4.34 13.37
CA SER A 182 4.74 -5.37 13.95
C SER A 182 4.61 -5.13 15.46
N LYS A 183 3.44 -5.41 16.00
CA LYS A 183 3.14 -5.25 17.43
C LYS A 183 2.26 -6.38 17.92
N VAL A 184 2.63 -6.93 19.07
CA VAL A 184 1.77 -7.84 19.83
C VAL A 184 1.07 -7.05 20.94
N LYS A 185 -0.24 -7.20 21.03
CA LYS A 185 -1.07 -6.58 22.07
C LYS A 185 -1.83 -7.65 22.82
N GLY A 186 -1.87 -7.51 24.14
CA GLY A 186 -2.60 -8.40 25.03
C GLY A 186 -3.88 -7.78 25.60
N PRO A 187 -4.54 -8.54 26.47
CA PRO A 187 -5.70 -8.03 27.20
C PRO A 187 -5.34 -6.79 28.00
N ALA A 188 -6.26 -5.79 27.99
CA ALA A 188 -6.13 -4.58 28.78
C ALA A 188 -6.26 -4.88 30.28
#